data_03b1dca54735f4abc52d426b6d8607b9
#
_entry.id   03b1dca54735f4abc52d426b6d8607b9
#
_cell.length_a   1.000
_cell.length_b   1.000
_cell.length_c   1.000
_cell.angle_alpha   90.00
_cell.angle_beta   90.00
_cell.angle_gamma   90.00
#
_symmetry.space_group_name_H-M   'P 1'
#
loop_
_entity.id
_entity.type
_entity.pdbx_description
1 polymer ?
#
loop_
_entity_poly.entity_id
_entity_poly.type
_entity_poly.pdbx_seq_one_letter_code
_entity_poly.pdbx_strand_id
1 'polypeptide(L)'
;MIMSTSKNFHNWYGLISTYTTKLNPNIDFYGGVDFRYYKGVHTNEIIDLFGGDYYMDVERGDVLPANNAAAADPTWKYEKLGIGDVVYRDYDSHVLEEGAFFQMEYSKDKLSAFVAGSLNNKTYWRYDRFYYDEAHAKSETVSYIGFTAKGGANYNLNDYHNVFFNAGYISRPPKFSYGAFMQSTSSNVTNPDAVNEKILSAELGYGFRSSKL
;
A
#
# COMPACT_ATOMS: atom_id res chain seq x y z
N MET A 1 -27.50 20.45 10.08
CA MET A 1 -27.27 19.03 9.73
C MET A 1 -27.23 18.95 8.23
N ILE A 2 -26.33 18.14 7.66
CA ILE A 2 -26.25 17.86 6.23
C ILE A 2 -26.16 16.36 5.99
N MET A 3 -26.51 15.90 4.80
CA MET A 3 -26.14 14.58 4.30
C MET A 3 -25.05 14.75 3.24
N SER A 4 -23.96 13.99 3.35
CA SER A 4 -22.91 13.99 2.35
C SER A 4 -22.63 12.58 1.85
N THR A 5 -22.11 12.47 0.65
CA THR A 5 -21.70 11.21 0.04
C THR A 5 -20.21 11.18 -0.17
N SER A 6 -19.60 10.04 0.15
CA SER A 6 -18.19 9.78 -0.10
C SER A 6 -18.00 9.25 -1.51
N LYS A 7 -17.17 9.91 -2.29
CA LYS A 7 -16.78 9.47 -3.64
C LYS A 7 -15.32 9.07 -3.64
N ASN A 8 -15.03 7.90 -4.21
CA ASN A 8 -13.68 7.37 -4.30
C ASN A 8 -13.47 6.84 -5.72
N PHE A 9 -12.44 7.35 -6.39
CA PHE A 9 -12.05 6.91 -7.72
C PHE A 9 -10.60 6.42 -7.67
N HIS A 10 -10.33 5.29 -8.33
CA HIS A 10 -9.04 4.64 -8.27
C HIS A 10 -8.51 4.38 -9.68
N ASN A 11 -7.31 4.88 -9.96
CA ASN A 11 -6.60 4.62 -11.19
C ASN A 11 -5.34 3.81 -10.88
N TRP A 12 -5.17 2.69 -11.57
CA TRP A 12 -4.01 1.82 -11.46
C TRP A 12 -3.33 1.68 -12.81
N TYR A 13 -2.03 1.84 -12.80
CA TYR A 13 -1.16 1.57 -13.93
C TYR A 13 -0.05 0.66 -13.46
N GLY A 14 0.25 -0.38 -14.22
CA GLY A 14 1.29 -1.33 -13.81
C GLY A 14 1.93 -2.05 -14.97
N LEU A 15 3.16 -2.44 -14.78
CA LEU A 15 3.94 -3.27 -15.67
C LEU A 15 4.65 -4.33 -14.83
N ILE A 16 4.55 -5.59 -15.23
CA ILE A 16 5.33 -6.69 -14.68
C ILE A 16 6.06 -7.35 -15.84
N SER A 17 7.37 -7.49 -15.73
CA SER A 17 8.19 -8.25 -16.67
C SER A 17 8.84 -9.41 -15.95
N THR A 18 8.71 -10.61 -16.51
CA THR A 18 9.26 -11.84 -15.94
C THR A 18 10.14 -12.55 -16.95
N TYR A 19 11.32 -12.95 -16.52
CA TYR A 19 12.24 -13.80 -17.24
C TYR A 19 12.31 -15.17 -16.57
N THR A 20 12.22 -16.22 -17.35
CA THR A 20 12.27 -17.61 -16.88
C THR A 20 13.32 -18.39 -17.67
N THR A 21 14.15 -19.14 -16.99
CA THR A 21 15.15 -20.01 -17.63
C THR A 21 15.50 -21.22 -16.78
N LYS A 22 15.96 -22.28 -17.43
CA LYS A 22 16.63 -23.40 -16.76
C LYS A 22 18.12 -23.14 -16.70
N LEU A 23 18.67 -23.03 -15.49
CA LEU A 23 20.11 -22.91 -15.31
C LEU A 23 20.84 -24.24 -15.53
N ASN A 24 20.17 -25.34 -15.17
CA ASN A 24 20.58 -26.71 -15.48
C ASN A 24 19.36 -27.64 -15.36
N PRO A 25 19.50 -28.98 -15.63
CA PRO A 25 18.36 -29.91 -15.58
C PRO A 25 17.58 -29.95 -14.27
N ASN A 26 18.19 -29.51 -13.17
CA ASN A 26 17.60 -29.56 -11.82
C ASN A 26 17.26 -28.18 -11.23
N ILE A 27 17.60 -27.06 -11.92
CA ILE A 27 17.41 -25.72 -11.39
C ILE A 27 16.65 -24.86 -12.40
N ASP A 28 15.48 -24.41 -12.00
CA ASP A 28 14.69 -23.40 -12.68
C ASP A 28 14.90 -22.03 -12.00
N PHE A 29 15.01 -20.98 -12.80
CA PHE A 29 15.14 -19.60 -12.35
C PHE A 29 14.00 -18.76 -12.92
N TYR A 30 13.43 -17.95 -12.04
CA TYR A 30 12.43 -16.94 -12.35
C TYR A 30 12.93 -15.60 -11.78
N GLY A 31 12.84 -14.55 -12.55
CA GLY A 31 13.20 -13.23 -12.06
C GLY A 31 12.52 -12.14 -12.87
N GLY A 32 12.34 -10.99 -12.26
CA GLY A 32 11.65 -9.92 -12.96
C GLY A 32 11.68 -8.61 -12.21
N VAL A 33 11.01 -7.64 -12.84
CA VAL A 33 10.80 -6.30 -12.30
C VAL A 33 9.31 -5.99 -12.35
N ASP A 34 8.87 -5.18 -11.40
CA ASP A 34 7.51 -4.65 -11.37
C ASP A 34 7.52 -3.14 -11.14
N PHE A 35 6.53 -2.50 -11.74
CA PHE A 35 6.25 -1.09 -11.59
C PHE A 35 4.76 -0.92 -11.42
N ARG A 36 4.34 -0.12 -10.44
CA ARG A 36 2.93 0.22 -10.21
C ARG A 36 2.80 1.67 -9.80
N TYR A 37 1.87 2.35 -10.42
CA TYR A 37 1.44 3.68 -10.02
C TYR A 37 -0.05 3.65 -9.71
N TYR A 38 -0.38 4.18 -8.55
CA TYR A 38 -1.75 4.33 -8.09
C TYR A 38 -2.06 5.78 -7.79
N LYS A 39 -3.24 6.22 -8.25
CA LYS A 39 -3.86 7.48 -7.85
C LYS A 39 -5.26 7.19 -7.32
N GLY A 40 -5.53 7.57 -6.08
CA GLY A 40 -6.84 7.55 -5.46
C GLY A 40 -7.35 8.98 -5.27
N VAL A 41 -8.52 9.29 -5.81
CA VAL A 41 -9.22 10.57 -5.62
C VAL A 41 -10.32 10.36 -4.60
N HIS A 42 -10.31 11.18 -3.55
CA HIS A 42 -11.23 11.04 -2.42
C HIS A 42 -11.92 12.38 -2.13
N THR A 43 -13.23 12.42 -2.33
CA THR A 43 -14.05 13.61 -2.04
C THR A 43 -15.27 13.23 -1.20
N ASN A 44 -15.82 14.21 -0.50
CA ASN A 44 -17.17 14.17 0.01
C ASN A 44 -17.96 15.32 -0.59
N GLU A 45 -19.20 15.08 -0.99
CA GLU A 45 -20.07 16.12 -1.52
C GLU A 45 -21.38 16.16 -0.76
N ILE A 46 -21.93 17.35 -0.55
CA ILE A 46 -23.23 17.55 0.09
C ILE A 46 -24.32 17.07 -0.87
N ILE A 47 -25.21 16.23 -0.40
CA ILE A 47 -26.34 15.71 -1.19
C ILE A 47 -27.69 16.15 -0.65
N ASP A 48 -27.77 16.59 0.61
CA ASP A 48 -28.99 17.11 1.20
C ASP A 48 -28.69 18.08 2.34
N LEU A 49 -29.41 19.19 2.38
CA LEU A 49 -29.36 20.22 3.41
C LEU A 49 -30.54 20.14 4.41
N PHE A 50 -31.43 19.15 4.25
CA PHE A 50 -32.64 18.95 5.06
C PHE A 50 -33.53 20.20 5.17
N GLY A 51 -33.70 20.90 4.05
CA GLY A 51 -34.48 22.13 3.98
C GLY A 51 -33.76 23.41 4.41
N GLY A 52 -32.47 23.34 4.72
CA GLY A 52 -31.63 24.51 4.94
C GLY A 52 -31.19 25.16 3.63
N ASP A 53 -30.89 26.45 3.66
CA ASP A 53 -30.42 27.16 2.47
C ASP A 53 -28.94 26.91 2.16
N TYR A 54 -28.13 26.62 3.17
CA TYR A 54 -26.71 26.37 3.06
C TYR A 54 -26.18 25.63 4.29
N TYR A 55 -24.99 25.06 4.15
CA TYR A 55 -24.15 24.59 5.25
C TYR A 55 -22.99 25.54 5.46
N MET A 56 -22.78 25.96 6.71
CA MET A 56 -21.62 26.78 7.06
C MET A 56 -20.43 25.86 7.36
N ASP A 57 -19.45 25.81 6.46
CA ASP A 57 -18.23 25.04 6.67
C ASP A 57 -17.31 25.78 7.64
N VAL A 58 -16.99 25.13 8.74
CA VAL A 58 -16.06 25.62 9.77
C VAL A 58 -14.78 24.79 9.85
N GLU A 59 -14.72 23.67 9.15
CA GLU A 59 -13.62 22.69 9.31
C GLU A 59 -12.35 23.11 8.59
N ARG A 60 -12.46 23.88 7.50
CA ARG A 60 -11.29 24.38 6.78
C ARG A 60 -10.40 25.29 7.61
N GLY A 61 -10.99 25.97 8.60
CA GLY A 61 -10.26 26.80 9.54
C GLY A 61 -9.52 26.04 10.63
N ASP A 62 -9.82 24.76 10.83
CA ASP A 62 -9.35 23.96 11.96
C ASP A 62 -8.11 23.10 11.66
N VAL A 63 -7.49 23.24 10.48
CA VAL A 63 -6.21 22.57 10.22
C VAL A 63 -5.15 23.16 11.15
N LEU A 64 -4.84 22.37 12.17
CA LEU A 64 -3.97 22.77 13.26
C LEU A 64 -2.57 23.13 12.75
N PRO A 65 -2.11 24.38 12.87
CA PRO A 65 -0.76 24.79 12.44
C PRO A 65 0.36 23.99 13.14
N ALA A 66 0.09 23.49 14.34
CA ALA A 66 1.04 22.73 15.15
C ALA A 66 1.35 21.32 14.57
N ASN A 67 0.41 20.75 13.81
CA ASN A 67 0.57 19.43 13.20
C ASN A 67 0.93 19.52 11.72
N ASN A 68 1.09 20.71 11.21
CA ASN A 68 1.19 20.97 9.79
C ASN A 68 2.17 22.09 9.53
N ALA A 69 3.37 21.75 9.05
CA ALA A 69 4.37 22.74 8.65
C ALA A 69 3.90 23.63 7.48
N ALA A 70 2.95 23.14 6.67
CA ALA A 70 2.21 23.96 5.73
C ALA A 70 1.03 24.57 6.51
N ALA A 71 1.10 25.84 6.81
CA ALA A 71 0.01 26.56 7.46
C ALA A 71 -1.28 26.39 6.64
N ALA A 72 -2.40 26.14 7.32
CA ALA A 72 -3.71 26.30 6.72
C ALA A 72 -3.79 27.69 6.09
N ASP A 73 -4.41 27.81 4.93
CA ASP A 73 -4.60 29.09 4.28
C ASP A 73 -5.34 30.04 5.23
N PRO A 74 -4.68 31.09 5.73
CA PRO A 74 -5.32 32.02 6.65
C PRO A 74 -6.45 32.82 6.00
N THR A 75 -6.59 32.76 4.68
CA THR A 75 -7.68 33.37 3.92
C THR A 75 -8.90 32.45 3.82
N TRP A 76 -8.78 31.16 4.12
CA TRP A 76 -9.91 30.26 4.20
C TRP A 76 -10.79 30.61 5.39
N LYS A 77 -11.85 31.27 5.03
CA LYS A 77 -12.88 31.67 5.98
C LYS A 77 -14.02 30.65 5.90
N TYR A 78 -14.96 30.80 6.82
CA TYR A 78 -16.22 30.11 6.80
C TYR A 78 -16.92 30.32 5.45
N GLU A 79 -17.21 29.22 4.78
CA GLU A 79 -17.88 29.21 3.49
C GLU A 79 -19.31 28.70 3.63
N LYS A 80 -20.22 29.29 2.84
CA LYS A 80 -21.58 28.78 2.68
C LYS A 80 -21.57 27.74 1.55
N LEU A 81 -21.78 26.49 1.89
CA LEU A 81 -21.79 25.38 0.95
C LEU A 81 -23.25 24.94 0.64
N GLY A 82 -23.51 24.65 -0.63
CA GLY A 82 -24.76 24.15 -1.14
C GLY A 82 -24.70 22.66 -1.50
N ILE A 83 -25.78 22.14 -2.06
CA ILE A 83 -25.84 20.79 -2.61
C ILE A 83 -24.88 20.68 -3.80
N GLY A 84 -24.03 19.65 -3.79
CA GLY A 84 -22.99 19.41 -4.80
C GLY A 84 -21.62 19.98 -4.41
N ASP A 85 -21.54 20.84 -3.40
CA ASP A 85 -20.26 21.36 -2.92
C ASP A 85 -19.50 20.33 -2.11
N VAL A 86 -18.15 20.42 -2.18
CA VAL A 86 -17.25 19.56 -1.45
C VAL A 86 -17.19 19.94 0.01
N VAL A 87 -17.29 18.95 0.89
CA VAL A 87 -17.25 19.08 2.34
C VAL A 87 -16.37 17.99 2.97
N TYR A 88 -15.68 18.31 4.06
CA TYR A 88 -14.86 17.41 4.89
C TYR A 88 -13.58 16.91 4.24
N ARG A 89 -13.53 16.65 2.94
CA ARG A 89 -12.31 16.18 2.26
C ARG A 89 -12.34 16.37 0.75
N ASP A 90 -11.19 16.72 0.20
CA ASP A 90 -10.86 16.66 -1.22
C ASP A 90 -9.37 16.43 -1.37
N TYR A 91 -8.95 15.17 -1.55
CA TYR A 91 -7.55 14.88 -1.73
C TYR A 91 -7.29 13.73 -2.71
N ASP A 92 -6.12 13.79 -3.32
CA ASP A 92 -5.56 12.68 -4.09
C ASP A 92 -4.46 11.99 -3.27
N SER A 93 -4.51 10.68 -3.22
CA SER A 93 -3.43 9.84 -2.72
C SER A 93 -2.65 9.26 -3.88
N HIS A 94 -1.33 9.30 -3.81
CA HIS A 94 -0.45 8.76 -4.83
C HIS A 94 0.50 7.74 -4.22
N VAL A 95 0.63 6.60 -4.90
CA VAL A 95 1.56 5.54 -4.54
C VAL A 95 2.31 5.10 -5.78
N LEU A 96 3.63 5.18 -5.73
CA LEU A 96 4.52 4.62 -6.73
C LEU A 96 5.26 3.44 -6.09
N GLU A 97 5.23 2.30 -6.74
CA GLU A 97 5.93 1.08 -6.31
C GLU A 97 6.79 0.57 -7.46
N GLU A 98 8.07 0.35 -7.15
CA GLU A 98 9.07 -0.14 -8.09
C GLU A 98 9.79 -1.31 -7.42
N GLY A 99 9.89 -2.44 -8.12
CA GLY A 99 10.41 -3.64 -7.49
C GLY A 99 11.18 -4.55 -8.45
N ALA A 100 11.98 -5.42 -7.83
CA ALA A 100 12.60 -6.56 -8.49
C ALA A 100 12.41 -7.81 -7.62
N PHE A 101 12.28 -8.95 -8.26
CA PHE A 101 12.09 -10.22 -7.58
C PHE A 101 12.82 -11.35 -8.30
N PHE A 102 13.11 -12.39 -7.54
CA PHE A 102 13.63 -13.65 -8.10
C PHE A 102 13.12 -14.84 -7.30
N GLN A 103 13.14 -15.99 -7.95
CA GLN A 103 12.95 -17.30 -7.36
C GLN A 103 13.83 -18.32 -8.08
N MET A 104 14.45 -19.19 -7.30
CA MET A 104 15.16 -20.36 -7.81
C MET A 104 14.53 -21.60 -7.21
N GLU A 105 14.28 -22.59 -8.06
CA GLU A 105 13.70 -23.89 -7.67
C GLU A 105 14.69 -24.98 -8.04
N TYR A 106 15.00 -25.82 -7.06
CA TYR A 106 15.79 -27.03 -7.25
C TYR A 106 14.91 -28.26 -7.13
N SER A 107 15.03 -29.17 -8.08
CA SER A 107 14.34 -30.46 -8.04
C SER A 107 15.22 -31.57 -8.55
N LYS A 108 15.52 -32.54 -7.68
CA LYS A 108 16.24 -33.75 -8.03
C LYS A 108 15.84 -34.89 -7.13
N ASP A 109 15.53 -36.06 -7.74
CA ASP A 109 15.14 -37.28 -7.05
C ASP A 109 14.02 -37.04 -6.01
N LYS A 110 14.35 -37.17 -4.73
CA LYS A 110 13.43 -37.04 -3.61
C LYS A 110 13.39 -35.61 -3.00
N LEU A 111 14.30 -34.72 -3.41
CA LEU A 111 14.46 -33.40 -2.86
C LEU A 111 13.95 -32.33 -3.83
N SER A 112 13.07 -31.47 -3.35
CA SER A 112 12.78 -30.19 -3.96
C SER A 112 13.01 -29.06 -2.96
N ALA A 113 13.54 -27.94 -3.42
CA ALA A 113 13.80 -26.78 -2.59
C ALA A 113 13.62 -25.50 -3.40
N PHE A 114 13.35 -24.41 -2.73
CA PHE A 114 13.31 -23.09 -3.37
C PHE A 114 13.92 -22.03 -2.47
N VAL A 115 14.39 -20.97 -3.12
CA VAL A 115 14.71 -19.68 -2.50
C VAL A 115 14.08 -18.59 -3.35
N ALA A 116 13.48 -17.59 -2.69
CA ALA A 116 12.88 -16.45 -3.35
C ALA A 116 13.19 -15.18 -2.59
N GLY A 117 13.33 -14.09 -3.31
CA GLY A 117 13.54 -12.77 -2.75
C GLY A 117 12.91 -11.68 -3.59
N SER A 118 12.57 -10.59 -2.94
CA SER A 118 12.15 -9.36 -3.60
C SER A 118 12.67 -8.14 -2.87
N LEU A 119 12.90 -7.08 -3.62
CA LEU A 119 13.21 -5.75 -3.11
C LEU A 119 12.27 -4.77 -3.80
N ASN A 120 11.62 -3.90 -3.05
CA ASN A 120 10.76 -2.88 -3.59
C ASN A 120 10.98 -1.53 -2.90
N ASN A 121 10.84 -0.47 -3.66
CA ASN A 121 10.72 0.89 -3.16
C ASN A 121 9.26 1.32 -3.30
N LYS A 122 8.70 1.87 -2.23
CA LYS A 122 7.33 2.38 -2.22
C LYS A 122 7.35 3.85 -1.82
N THR A 123 6.93 4.70 -2.74
CA THR A 123 6.93 6.15 -2.60
C THR A 123 5.51 6.65 -2.49
N TYR A 124 5.29 7.57 -1.55
CA TYR A 124 3.99 8.14 -1.26
C TYR A 124 4.04 9.66 -1.31
N TRP A 125 2.99 10.27 -1.85
CA TRP A 125 2.68 11.68 -1.69
C TRP A 125 1.18 11.90 -1.74
N ARG A 126 0.74 13.04 -1.23
CA ARG A 126 -0.64 13.44 -1.13
C ARG A 126 -0.82 14.83 -1.73
N TYR A 127 -1.96 15.06 -2.30
CA TYR A 127 -2.38 16.37 -2.77
C TYR A 127 -3.77 16.66 -2.19
N ASP A 128 -3.84 17.61 -1.23
CA ASP A 128 -5.06 17.96 -0.51
C ASP A 128 -5.49 19.38 -0.87
N ARG A 129 -6.70 19.50 -1.39
CA ARG A 129 -7.29 20.76 -1.84
C ARG A 129 -8.34 21.29 -0.87
N PHE A 130 -8.69 20.52 0.16
CA PHE A 130 -9.71 20.92 1.10
C PHE A 130 -9.15 21.70 2.29
N TYR A 131 -8.04 21.23 2.86
CA TYR A 131 -7.45 21.86 4.06
C TYR A 131 -6.25 22.76 3.76
N TYR A 132 -5.79 22.81 2.51
CA TYR A 132 -4.58 23.52 2.12
C TYR A 132 -4.84 24.41 0.90
N ASP A 133 -4.16 25.56 0.84
CA ASP A 133 -4.09 26.38 -0.34
C ASP A 133 -3.28 25.68 -1.46
N GLU A 134 -3.29 26.24 -2.66
CA GLU A 134 -2.60 25.67 -3.82
C GLU A 134 -1.09 25.49 -3.59
N ALA A 135 -0.46 26.43 -2.87
CA ALA A 135 0.97 26.40 -2.59
C ALA A 135 1.38 25.26 -1.64
N HIS A 136 0.48 24.86 -0.75
CA HIS A 136 0.71 23.87 0.30
C HIS A 136 -0.07 22.56 0.09
N ALA A 137 -0.87 22.47 -0.98
CA ALA A 137 -1.72 21.30 -1.26
C ALA A 137 -0.94 20.00 -1.42
N LYS A 138 0.30 20.06 -1.95
CA LYS A 138 1.16 18.89 -2.11
C LYS A 138 1.96 18.61 -0.84
N SER A 139 1.84 17.40 -0.32
CA SER A 139 2.66 16.93 0.79
C SER A 139 4.13 16.74 0.40
N GLU A 140 4.98 16.54 1.40
CA GLU A 140 6.28 15.91 1.18
C GLU A 140 6.11 14.55 0.53
N THR A 141 7.15 14.14 -0.21
CA THR A 141 7.26 12.81 -0.79
C THR A 141 8.12 11.95 0.11
N VAL A 142 7.60 10.80 0.55
CA VAL A 142 8.31 9.85 1.40
C VAL A 142 8.44 8.49 0.73
N SER A 143 9.59 7.84 0.94
CA SER A 143 9.89 6.54 0.34
C SER A 143 10.35 5.54 1.38
N TYR A 144 9.94 4.29 1.21
CA TYR A 144 10.27 3.18 2.09
C TYR A 144 10.71 1.97 1.27
N ILE A 145 11.83 1.38 1.66
CA ILE A 145 12.33 0.16 1.04
C ILE A 145 11.74 -1.03 1.78
N GLY A 146 11.08 -1.91 1.03
CA GLY A 146 10.60 -3.19 1.50
C GLY A 146 11.39 -4.33 0.88
N PHE A 147 11.44 -5.48 1.57
CA PHE A 147 12.01 -6.68 1.01
C PHE A 147 11.36 -7.95 1.55
N THR A 148 11.51 -9.02 0.78
CA THR A 148 11.09 -10.37 1.17
C THR A 148 12.23 -11.33 0.94
N ALA A 149 12.45 -12.24 1.88
CA ALA A 149 13.32 -13.39 1.71
C ALA A 149 12.56 -14.64 2.16
N LYS A 150 12.45 -15.65 1.30
CA LYS A 150 11.75 -16.90 1.57
C LYS A 150 12.56 -18.07 1.07
N GLY A 151 12.45 -19.19 1.75
CA GLY A 151 13.03 -20.44 1.29
C GLY A 151 12.34 -21.62 1.93
N GLY A 152 12.45 -22.76 1.27
CA GLY A 152 11.88 -24.01 1.78
C GLY A 152 12.42 -25.21 1.05
N ALA A 153 12.21 -26.36 1.65
CA ALA A 153 12.56 -27.65 1.08
C ALA A 153 11.51 -28.69 1.43
N ASN A 154 11.29 -29.62 0.51
CA ASN A 154 10.48 -30.80 0.70
C ASN A 154 11.32 -32.03 0.39
N TYR A 155 11.25 -33.06 1.23
CA TYR A 155 11.91 -34.35 1.01
C TYR A 155 10.87 -35.48 1.02
N ASN A 156 10.77 -36.19 -0.10
CA ASN A 156 9.91 -37.35 -0.24
C ASN A 156 10.62 -38.58 0.39
N LEU A 157 10.15 -39.01 1.55
CA LEU A 157 10.66 -40.20 2.23
C LEU A 157 10.45 -41.45 1.35
N ASN A 158 9.24 -41.52 0.77
CA ASN A 158 8.82 -42.52 -0.24
C ASN A 158 7.63 -41.98 -1.03
N ASP A 159 6.96 -42.77 -1.83
CA ASP A 159 5.85 -42.39 -2.70
C ASP A 159 4.61 -41.88 -1.92
N TYR A 160 4.50 -42.18 -0.64
CA TYR A 160 3.35 -41.88 0.21
C TYR A 160 3.64 -40.84 1.28
N HIS A 161 4.88 -40.60 1.62
CA HIS A 161 5.28 -39.76 2.77
C HIS A 161 6.29 -38.72 2.37
N ASN A 162 6.06 -37.48 2.80
CA ASN A 162 7.02 -36.38 2.67
C ASN A 162 7.09 -35.54 3.93
N VAL A 163 8.19 -34.85 4.11
CA VAL A 163 8.40 -33.82 5.11
C VAL A 163 8.81 -32.54 4.42
N PHE A 164 8.36 -31.40 4.93
CA PHE A 164 8.75 -30.12 4.39
C PHE A 164 9.01 -29.09 5.48
N PHE A 165 9.83 -28.11 5.14
CA PHE A 165 10.11 -26.95 5.94
C PHE A 165 10.08 -25.70 5.07
N ASN A 166 9.44 -24.63 5.55
CA ASN A 166 9.42 -23.32 4.93
C ASN A 166 9.78 -22.25 5.98
N ALA A 167 10.50 -21.24 5.55
CA ALA A 167 10.75 -20.05 6.36
C ALA A 167 10.70 -18.79 5.49
N GLY A 168 10.31 -17.69 6.08
CA GLY A 168 10.26 -16.41 5.38
C GLY A 168 10.36 -15.22 6.32
N TYR A 169 10.98 -14.17 5.82
CA TYR A 169 11.05 -12.87 6.44
C TYR A 169 10.57 -11.81 5.47
N ILE A 170 9.68 -10.94 5.93
CA ILE A 170 9.12 -9.83 5.14
C ILE A 170 9.31 -8.54 5.93
N SER A 171 9.90 -7.54 5.27
CA SER A 171 9.91 -6.16 5.71
C SER A 171 9.00 -5.35 4.79
N ARG A 172 7.80 -5.04 5.25
CA ARG A 172 6.76 -4.39 4.46
C ARG A 172 6.72 -2.89 4.76
N PRO A 173 6.78 -1.99 3.74
CA PRO A 173 6.58 -0.56 3.93
C PRO A 173 5.27 -0.23 4.66
N PRO A 174 5.25 0.87 5.42
CA PRO A 174 4.06 1.29 6.15
C PRO A 174 2.87 1.53 5.20
N LYS A 175 1.67 1.50 5.73
CA LYS A 175 0.46 1.87 4.97
C LYS A 175 0.48 3.37 4.65
N PHE A 176 -0.26 3.78 3.61
CA PHE A 176 -0.41 5.20 3.26
C PHE A 176 -0.99 5.98 4.43
N SER A 177 -2.22 5.66 4.83
CA SER A 177 -2.92 6.31 5.92
C SER A 177 -2.55 5.69 7.26
N TYR A 178 -2.33 6.51 8.28
CA TYR A 178 -1.92 6.10 9.63
C TYR A 178 -0.60 5.31 9.69
N GLY A 179 0.19 5.37 8.62
CA GLY A 179 1.50 4.79 8.51
C GLY A 179 2.48 5.82 8.00
N ALA A 180 2.53 6.06 6.69
CA ALA A 180 3.37 7.10 6.08
C ALA A 180 2.88 8.52 6.40
N PHE A 181 1.58 8.71 6.52
CA PHE A 181 0.94 9.98 6.94
C PHE A 181 0.25 9.83 8.29
N MET A 182 0.28 10.91 9.10
CA MET A 182 -0.30 10.94 10.44
C MET A 182 -1.81 10.73 10.44
N GLN A 183 -2.51 11.35 9.48
CA GLN A 183 -3.96 11.26 9.32
C GLN A 183 -4.34 10.93 7.88
N SER A 184 -5.48 10.26 7.69
CA SER A 184 -5.91 9.83 6.36
C SER A 184 -6.62 10.92 5.56
N THR A 185 -7.33 11.84 6.21
CA THR A 185 -8.26 12.76 5.54
C THR A 185 -7.84 14.22 5.58
N SER A 186 -7.27 14.69 6.67
CA SER A 186 -7.06 16.11 6.94
C SER A 186 -5.60 16.51 7.15
N SER A 187 -4.64 15.70 6.74
CA SER A 187 -3.24 16.01 6.98
C SER A 187 -2.31 15.56 5.88
N ASN A 188 -1.51 16.52 5.41
CA ASN A 188 -0.34 16.27 4.56
C ASN A 188 0.92 15.95 5.39
N VAL A 189 0.80 15.91 6.72
CA VAL A 189 1.93 15.66 7.62
C VAL A 189 2.36 14.20 7.52
N THR A 190 3.63 14.00 7.22
CA THR A 190 4.25 12.68 7.22
C THR A 190 4.49 12.20 8.66
N ASN A 191 4.44 10.89 8.85
CA ASN A 191 4.71 10.30 10.16
C ASN A 191 6.22 10.10 10.33
N PRO A 192 6.89 10.83 11.24
CA PRO A 192 8.32 10.69 11.48
C PRO A 192 8.69 9.33 12.09
N ASP A 193 7.74 8.66 12.75
CA ASP A 193 7.94 7.36 13.39
C ASP A 193 7.50 6.19 12.49
N ALA A 194 7.23 6.45 11.21
CA ALA A 194 6.82 5.43 10.28
C ALA A 194 7.93 4.38 10.08
N VAL A 195 7.61 3.13 10.38
CA VAL A 195 8.53 2.00 10.25
C VAL A 195 7.91 0.87 9.45
N ASN A 196 8.76 0.07 8.83
CA ASN A 196 8.32 -1.14 8.15
C ASN A 196 7.77 -2.16 9.16
N GLU A 197 6.69 -2.80 8.77
CA GLU A 197 6.19 -3.98 9.45
C GLU A 197 7.12 -5.16 9.18
N LYS A 198 7.49 -5.90 10.23
CA LYS A 198 8.39 -7.05 10.14
C LYS A 198 7.61 -8.33 10.45
N ILE A 199 7.65 -9.26 9.52
CA ILE A 199 6.93 -10.54 9.63
C ILE A 199 7.94 -11.66 9.46
N LEU A 200 8.04 -12.52 10.46
CA LEU A 200 8.81 -13.75 10.45
C LEU A 200 7.83 -14.93 10.43
N SER A 201 8.05 -15.88 9.55
CA SER A 201 7.27 -17.12 9.48
C SER A 201 8.18 -18.34 9.37
N ALA A 202 7.78 -19.43 10.02
CA ALA A 202 8.37 -20.74 9.87
C ALA A 202 7.28 -21.80 9.93
N GLU A 203 7.42 -22.83 9.09
CA GLU A 203 6.49 -23.92 8.99
C GLU A 203 7.26 -25.24 8.85
N LEU A 204 6.86 -26.24 9.59
CA LEU A 204 7.30 -27.62 9.45
C LEU A 204 6.08 -28.49 9.21
N GLY A 205 6.12 -29.33 8.19
CA GLY A 205 4.98 -30.19 7.87
C GLY A 205 5.37 -31.58 7.46
N TYR A 206 4.40 -32.47 7.62
CA TYR A 206 4.46 -33.84 7.14
C TYR A 206 3.23 -34.12 6.29
N GLY A 207 3.45 -34.71 5.13
CA GLY A 207 2.40 -35.11 4.22
C GLY A 207 2.29 -36.63 4.09
N PHE A 208 1.04 -37.10 4.07
CA PHE A 208 0.72 -38.49 3.74
C PHE A 208 -0.27 -38.53 2.59
N ARG A 209 0.03 -39.31 1.55
CA ARG A 209 -0.84 -39.52 0.39
C ARG A 209 -1.17 -41.00 0.29
N SER A 210 -2.45 -41.36 0.21
CA SER A 210 -2.92 -42.71 -0.03
C SER A 210 -3.53 -42.79 -1.42
N SER A 211 -3.27 -43.91 -2.11
CA SER A 211 -3.89 -44.21 -3.41
C SER A 211 -5.35 -44.70 -3.29
N LYS A 212 -5.85 -44.84 -2.07
CA LYS A 212 -7.21 -45.36 -1.78
C LYS A 212 -8.16 -44.31 -1.17
N LEU A 213 -7.79 -43.01 -1.19
CA LEU A 213 -8.63 -41.89 -0.77
C LEU A 213 -8.90 -41.00 -1.95
#